data_bf6f00bbe7934ef20aa7135334b298e3
#
_entry.id   bf6f00bbe7934ef20aa7135334b298e3
#
_cell.length_a   1.000
_cell.length_b   1.000
_cell.length_c   1.000
_cell.angle_alpha   90.00
_cell.angle_beta   90.00
_cell.angle_gamma   90.00
#
_symmetry.space_group_name_H-M   'P 1'
#
loop_
_entity.id
_entity.type
_entity.pdbx_description
1 polymer ?
#
loop_
_entity_poly.entity_id
_entity_poly.type
_entity_poly.pdbx_seq_one_letter_code
_entity_poly.pdbx_strand_id
1 'polypeptide(L)'
;MNKRILSSNNLGIKRFFALDTRAYEKGALDTKTKEMLGLVASIVLRCSDCIAYHVIRCVQEGLTDEEFFEALNVALVVGRSITIPHIRRAVKILDQCKDMQKKNKHPRL
;
A
#
# COMPACT_ATOMS: atom_id res chain seq x y z
N MET A 1 -4.56 -15.11 3.92
CA MET A 1 -5.16 -14.56 5.15
C MET A 1 -6.62 -14.16 4.96
N ASN A 2 -6.92 -13.35 3.98
CA ASN A 2 -8.30 -12.96 3.72
C ASN A 2 -9.19 -14.11 3.28
N LYS A 3 -8.60 -15.17 2.74
CA LYS A 3 -9.34 -16.36 2.32
C LYS A 3 -10.18 -16.95 3.44
N ARG A 4 -9.61 -17.04 4.65
CA ARG A 4 -10.32 -17.64 5.80
C ARG A 4 -11.51 -16.77 6.21
N ILE A 5 -11.34 -15.45 6.17
CA ILE A 5 -12.42 -14.51 6.50
C ILE A 5 -13.52 -14.59 5.45
N LEU A 6 -13.13 -14.58 4.17
CA LEU A 6 -14.09 -14.65 3.07
C LEU A 6 -14.82 -15.99 3.01
N SER A 7 -14.18 -17.08 3.46
CA SER A 7 -14.78 -18.41 3.47
C SER A 7 -15.95 -18.52 4.43
N SER A 8 -16.11 -17.56 5.34
CA SER A 8 -17.25 -17.53 6.24
C SER A 8 -18.58 -17.33 5.53
N ASN A 9 -18.53 -16.83 4.27
CA ASN A 9 -19.71 -16.47 3.49
C ASN A 9 -20.56 -15.37 4.13
N ASN A 10 -20.00 -14.63 5.07
CA ASN A 10 -20.69 -13.49 5.66
C ASN A 10 -20.85 -12.41 4.60
N LEU A 11 -22.08 -12.00 4.35
CA LEU A 11 -22.40 -11.06 3.27
C LEU A 11 -21.80 -9.68 3.53
N GLY A 12 -21.84 -9.22 4.77
CA GLY A 12 -21.25 -7.92 5.14
C GLY A 12 -19.77 -7.89 4.87
N ILE A 13 -19.05 -8.97 5.23
CA ILE A 13 -17.62 -9.08 4.98
C ILE A 13 -17.33 -9.08 3.48
N LYS A 14 -18.07 -9.87 2.72
CA LYS A 14 -17.91 -9.90 1.26
C LYS A 14 -18.13 -8.53 0.63
N ARG A 15 -19.15 -7.83 1.06
CA ARG A 15 -19.48 -6.50 0.55
C ARG A 15 -18.38 -5.50 0.90
N PHE A 16 -17.81 -5.60 2.09
CA PHE A 16 -16.71 -4.71 2.49
C PHE A 16 -15.51 -4.88 1.56
N PHE A 17 -15.07 -6.12 1.34
CA PHE A 17 -13.92 -6.37 0.47
C PHE A 17 -14.19 -5.99 -0.98
N ALA A 18 -15.41 -6.21 -1.46
CA ALA A 18 -15.80 -5.79 -2.81
C ALA A 18 -15.76 -4.27 -2.93
N LEU A 19 -16.27 -3.56 -1.93
CA LEU A 19 -16.26 -2.10 -1.91
C LEU A 19 -14.83 -1.57 -1.86
N ASP A 20 -13.99 -2.17 -1.03
CA ASP A 20 -12.58 -1.80 -0.91
C ASP A 20 -11.87 -1.94 -2.26
N THR A 21 -12.05 -3.07 -2.94
CA THR A 21 -11.45 -3.29 -4.26
C THR A 21 -11.91 -2.24 -5.26
N ARG A 22 -13.20 -1.94 -5.29
CA ARG A 22 -13.76 -0.99 -6.24
C ARG A 22 -13.31 0.44 -5.99
N ALA A 23 -13.04 0.78 -4.73
CA ALA A 23 -12.57 2.13 -4.40
C ALA A 23 -11.27 2.47 -5.12
N TYR A 24 -10.40 1.49 -5.35
CA TYR A 24 -9.10 1.71 -5.98
C TYR A 24 -9.11 1.54 -7.50
N GLU A 25 -10.24 1.19 -8.09
CA GLU A 25 -10.36 1.11 -9.54
C GLU A 25 -10.28 2.50 -10.16
N LYS A 26 -9.73 2.56 -11.37
CA LYS A 26 -9.57 3.83 -12.08
C LYS A 26 -10.90 4.55 -12.25
N GLY A 27 -10.92 5.81 -11.87
CA GLY A 27 -12.04 6.72 -12.06
C GLY A 27 -11.49 8.07 -12.46
N ALA A 28 -11.96 9.14 -11.82
CA ALA A 28 -11.38 10.48 -12.01
C ALA A 28 -9.90 10.49 -11.62
N LEU A 29 -9.55 9.69 -10.60
CA LEU A 29 -8.16 9.47 -10.22
C LEU A 29 -7.74 8.08 -10.70
N ASP A 30 -6.49 7.93 -11.10
CA ASP A 30 -6.00 6.62 -11.50
C ASP A 30 -5.68 5.75 -10.26
N THR A 31 -5.51 4.45 -10.50
CA THR A 31 -5.25 3.50 -9.43
C THR A 31 -3.95 3.82 -8.69
N LYS A 32 -2.91 4.22 -9.41
CA LYS A 32 -1.62 4.60 -8.81
C LYS A 32 -1.80 5.71 -7.79
N THR A 33 -2.52 6.76 -8.15
CA THR A 33 -2.80 7.88 -7.26
C THR A 33 -3.60 7.41 -6.04
N LYS A 34 -4.60 6.58 -6.26
CA LYS A 34 -5.43 6.05 -5.17
C LYS A 34 -4.62 5.20 -4.20
N GLU A 35 -3.69 4.39 -4.71
CA GLU A 35 -2.81 3.59 -3.84
C GLU A 35 -1.87 4.49 -3.03
N MET A 36 -1.40 5.59 -3.62
CA MET A 36 -0.62 6.59 -2.88
C MET A 36 -1.43 7.21 -1.75
N LEU A 37 -2.68 7.57 -2.03
CA LEU A 37 -3.56 8.11 -1.00
C LEU A 37 -3.77 7.12 0.13
N GLY A 38 -3.97 5.85 -0.21
CA GLY A 38 -4.10 4.77 0.77
C GLY A 38 -2.85 4.62 1.63
N LEU A 39 -1.67 4.72 1.02
CA LEU A 39 -0.41 4.64 1.73
C LEU A 39 -0.28 5.79 2.75
N VAL A 40 -0.51 7.02 2.32
CA VAL A 40 -0.41 8.19 3.20
C VAL A 40 -1.39 8.07 4.37
N ALA A 41 -2.64 7.72 4.07
CA ALA A 41 -3.67 7.55 5.10
C ALA A 41 -3.30 6.44 6.09
N SER A 42 -2.76 5.33 5.57
CA SER A 42 -2.35 4.19 6.41
C SER A 42 -1.25 4.56 7.39
N ILE A 43 -0.29 5.37 6.95
CA ILE A 43 0.80 5.83 7.81
C ILE A 43 0.26 6.73 8.90
N VAL A 44 -0.59 7.69 8.54
CA VAL A 44 -1.18 8.61 9.51
C VAL A 44 -2.04 7.84 10.53
N LEU A 45 -2.76 6.84 10.09
CA LEU A 45 -3.55 5.96 10.96
C LEU A 45 -2.69 4.96 11.73
N ARG A 46 -1.43 4.81 11.38
CA ARG A 46 -0.47 3.90 12.00
C ARG A 46 -0.91 2.44 11.94
N CYS A 47 -1.45 2.05 10.80
CA CYS A 47 -1.90 0.68 10.55
C CYS A 47 -0.81 -0.09 9.82
N SER A 48 -0.06 -0.94 10.54
CA SER A 48 1.08 -1.67 9.98
C SER A 48 0.71 -2.54 8.79
N ASP A 49 -0.40 -3.27 8.89
CA ASP A 49 -0.83 -4.14 7.78
C ASP A 49 -1.30 -3.34 6.58
N CYS A 50 -1.98 -2.24 6.81
CA CYS A 50 -2.43 -1.36 5.73
C CYS A 50 -1.23 -0.75 5.01
N ILE A 51 -0.20 -0.34 5.76
CA ILE A 51 1.03 0.21 5.20
C ILE A 51 1.69 -0.83 4.29
N ALA A 52 1.87 -2.06 4.78
CA ALA A 52 2.50 -3.13 4.00
C ALA A 52 1.73 -3.37 2.70
N TYR A 53 0.42 -3.46 2.78
CA TYR A 53 -0.42 -3.69 1.61
C TYR A 53 -0.26 -2.56 0.59
N HIS A 54 -0.37 -1.32 1.02
CA HIS A 54 -0.31 -0.18 0.09
C HIS A 54 1.08 0.05 -0.47
N VAL A 55 2.15 -0.24 0.28
CA VAL A 55 3.51 -0.18 -0.28
C VAL A 55 3.63 -1.16 -1.45
N ILE A 56 3.19 -2.40 -1.24
CA ILE A 56 3.24 -3.43 -2.28
C ILE A 56 2.42 -2.99 -3.50
N ARG A 57 1.22 -2.47 -3.28
CA ARG A 57 0.37 -2.02 -4.37
C ARG A 57 0.98 -0.83 -5.13
N CYS A 58 1.59 0.11 -4.41
CA CYS A 58 2.27 1.24 -5.05
C CYS A 58 3.40 0.76 -5.96
N VAL A 59 4.19 -0.21 -5.49
CA VAL A 59 5.26 -0.79 -6.30
C VAL A 59 4.68 -1.46 -7.56
N GLN A 60 3.61 -2.21 -7.40
CA GLN A 60 2.95 -2.88 -8.53
C GLN A 60 2.41 -1.89 -9.55
N GLU A 61 1.96 -0.73 -9.10
CA GLU A 61 1.44 0.32 -9.98
C GLU A 61 2.53 1.21 -10.57
N GLY A 62 3.79 0.90 -10.30
CA GLY A 62 4.91 1.60 -10.91
C GLY A 62 5.29 2.91 -10.26
N LEU A 63 5.00 3.09 -8.98
CA LEU A 63 5.41 4.29 -8.26
C LEU A 63 6.94 4.39 -8.24
N THR A 64 7.47 5.55 -8.61
CA THR A 64 8.92 5.76 -8.55
C THR A 64 9.35 6.02 -7.12
N ASP A 65 10.64 5.83 -6.84
CA ASP A 65 11.18 6.12 -5.51
C ASP A 65 10.94 7.56 -5.11
N GLU A 66 11.10 8.48 -6.06
CA GLU A 66 10.88 9.91 -5.80
C GLU A 66 9.43 10.17 -5.39
N GLU A 67 8.49 9.60 -6.14
CA GLU A 67 7.07 9.73 -5.82
C GLU A 67 6.76 9.13 -4.44
N PHE A 68 7.36 7.97 -4.16
CA PHE A 68 7.17 7.29 -2.89
C PHE A 68 7.61 8.17 -1.72
N PHE A 69 8.81 8.74 -1.80
CA PHE A 69 9.33 9.57 -0.72
C PHE A 69 8.59 10.89 -0.58
N GLU A 70 8.08 11.45 -1.68
CA GLU A 70 7.23 12.64 -1.57
C GLU A 70 5.91 12.32 -0.87
N ALA A 71 5.33 11.17 -1.14
CA ALA A 71 4.13 10.72 -0.44
C ALA A 71 4.41 10.53 1.07
N LEU A 72 5.55 9.92 1.40
CA LEU A 72 5.96 9.76 2.81
C LEU A 72 6.12 11.11 3.49
N ASN A 73 6.65 12.10 2.79
CA ASN A 73 6.80 13.43 3.34
C ASN A 73 5.45 14.06 3.70
N VAL A 74 4.45 13.87 2.84
CA VAL A 74 3.10 14.35 3.16
C VAL A 74 2.57 13.66 4.42
N ALA A 75 2.76 12.36 4.53
CA ALA A 75 2.33 11.61 5.71
C ALA A 75 3.02 12.13 6.97
N LEU A 76 4.32 12.43 6.87
CA LEU A 76 5.09 12.96 7.99
C LEU A 76 4.58 14.34 8.43
N VAL A 77 4.32 15.22 7.48
CA VAL A 77 3.83 16.57 7.78
C VAL A 77 2.45 16.52 8.43
N VAL A 78 1.56 15.65 7.93
CA VAL A 78 0.20 15.53 8.50
C VAL A 78 0.24 14.83 9.85
N GLY A 79 0.95 13.72 9.94
CA GLY A 79 0.91 12.86 11.14
C GLY A 79 1.94 13.20 12.20
N ARG A 80 2.94 14.00 11.85
CA ARG A 80 4.02 14.42 12.74
C ARG A 80 4.96 13.27 13.13
N SER A 81 5.83 13.54 14.10
CA SER A 81 6.94 12.63 14.44
C SER A 81 6.50 11.23 14.86
N ILE A 82 5.27 11.07 15.33
CA ILE A 82 4.76 9.76 15.74
C ILE A 82 4.68 8.78 14.57
N THR A 83 4.68 9.29 13.32
CA THR A 83 4.65 8.44 12.12
C THR A 83 6.03 7.92 11.72
N ILE A 84 7.12 8.45 12.29
CA ILE A 84 8.47 8.07 11.87
C ILE A 84 8.72 6.56 11.92
N PRO A 85 8.35 5.84 13.00
CA PRO A 85 8.54 4.38 12.99
C PRO A 85 7.77 3.70 11.85
N HIS A 86 6.61 4.21 11.51
CA HIS A 86 5.77 3.65 10.44
C HIS A 86 6.35 3.98 9.06
N ILE A 87 6.97 5.14 8.91
CA ILE A 87 7.69 5.50 7.68
C ILE A 87 8.88 4.58 7.49
N ARG A 88 9.64 4.29 8.57
CA ARG A 88 10.76 3.34 8.49
C ARG A 88 10.28 1.97 8.02
N ARG A 89 9.13 1.51 8.52
CA ARG A 89 8.54 0.26 8.10
C ARG A 89 8.19 0.29 6.61
N ALA A 90 7.60 1.38 6.14
CA ALA A 90 7.23 1.52 4.74
C ALA A 90 8.46 1.45 3.84
N VAL A 91 9.55 2.13 4.21
CA VAL A 91 10.79 2.11 3.43
C VAL A 91 11.39 0.71 3.41
N LYS A 92 11.37 0.01 4.55
CA LYS A 92 11.87 -1.37 4.62
C LYS A 92 11.12 -2.28 3.66
N ILE A 93 9.80 -2.16 3.64
CA ILE A 93 8.96 -2.97 2.74
C ILE A 93 9.22 -2.60 1.28
N LEU A 94 9.40 -1.31 0.99
CA LEU A 94 9.76 -0.86 -0.35
C LEU A 94 11.04 -1.56 -0.83
N ASP A 95 12.08 -1.54 0.02
CA ASP A 95 13.36 -2.15 -0.32
C ASP A 95 13.22 -3.65 -0.52
N GLN A 96 12.42 -4.32 0.31
CA GLN A 96 12.15 -5.75 0.15
C GLN A 96 11.44 -6.03 -1.18
N CYS A 97 10.47 -5.22 -1.55
CA CYS A 97 9.76 -5.37 -2.83
C CYS A 97 10.71 -5.23 -4.01
N LYS A 98 11.63 -4.28 -3.95
CA LYS A 98 12.59 -4.05 -5.02
C LYS A 98 13.59 -5.19 -5.14
N ASP A 99 14.03 -5.75 -4.03
CA ASP A 99 14.88 -6.93 -4.03
C ASP A 99 14.17 -8.12 -4.67
N MET A 100 12.91 -8.32 -4.34
CA MET A 100 12.12 -9.40 -4.93
C MET A 100 11.94 -9.22 -6.44
N GLN A 101 11.73 -8.00 -6.90
CA GLN A 101 11.62 -7.70 -8.32
C GLN A 101 12.92 -8.03 -9.06
N LYS A 102 14.05 -7.69 -8.49
CA LYS A 102 15.36 -8.02 -9.07
C LYS A 102 15.55 -9.53 -9.17
N LYS A 103 15.22 -10.27 -8.11
CA LYS A 103 15.34 -11.72 -8.10
C LYS A 103 14.44 -12.38 -9.13
N ASN A 104 13.21 -11.88 -9.25
CA ASN A 104 12.26 -12.42 -10.20
C ASN A 104 12.65 -12.16 -11.66
N LYS A 105 13.27 -11.02 -11.92
CA LYS A 105 13.75 -10.72 -13.26
C LYS A 105 14.95 -11.55 -13.66
N HIS A 106 15.83 -11.81 -12.71
CA HIS A 106 17.10 -12.49 -12.99
C HIS A 106 16.90 -13.93 -13.46
N PRO A 107 16.10 -14.77 -12.78
CA PRO A 107 15.91 -16.15 -13.22
C PRO A 107 15.23 -16.31 -14.57
N ARG A 108 14.54 -15.31 -15.03
CA ARG A 108 13.84 -15.36 -16.31
C ARG A 108 14.73 -15.08 -17.51
N LEU A 109 15.89 -14.57 -17.22
CA LEU A 109 16.85 -14.26 -18.26
C LEU A 109 17.63 -15.49 -18.66
#